data_f4e2d4b401b0a6860d943d1df1507d89
#
_entry.id   f4e2d4b401b0a6860d943d1df1507d89
#
_cell.length_a   1.000
_cell.length_b   1.000
_cell.length_c   1.000
_cell.angle_alpha   90.00
_cell.angle_beta   90.00
_cell.angle_gamma   90.00
#
_symmetry.space_group_name_H-M   'P 1'
#
loop_
_entity.id
_entity.type
_entity.pdbx_description
1 polymer ?
#
loop_
_entity_poly.entity_id
_entity_poly.type
_entity_poly.pdbx_seq_one_letter_code
_entity_poly.pdbx_strand_id
1 'polypeptide(L)'
;VSELSPPEFPGGTSTGLAVLEAVAAGVGAVVLDGKPLGFSALRRLSAGVDAAVIDETALAAVAAARTAFEEALASGALVYGANTGVGAMKDWTPSPEDLARFNADLVLAHAFGVGTPLSVPVTRLALAIRANTMLAGHTGSTPDLARRLVAWLNAGLTPVLRPVGSLGTADIGLMGQVGAALAGDGEAMLAGETLPALEAMSRAGLQPFECGVKDSLAALSSNAAGVALSTAAIGRAAGTLRTLMATGLAAAAAAGSLPAPALAATVLGTPRQAEIGRWIDTARTDSAVPPGHRLHDPLSLRMMPQVFAAAVDAVEAAGRVAVADTARNDDNPVVLGGAVLSSGGSLPLDLTLAVEGATLALAHLARNAMNRCILIVNGRLVGLPVNLVAPGTTMTGFGPVLKLAGELFARVRHLAVPVSTEPLTVADGMEDEATFLPLAVDNLSRALDALDLLAALEALIAAAAFDVAGLKPNGLAGCVHAAVRRLAEPHQRDRRLSLEIEAIAADLASPERIAELAKAAPLTDFDNFFAIFDLA
;
A
#
# COMPACT_ATOMS: atom_id res chain seq x y z
N VAL A 1 -13.69 -21.88 2.26
CA VAL A 1 -12.42 -21.53 2.89
C VAL A 1 -12.29 -22.46 4.09
N SER A 2 -11.44 -23.49 3.97
CA SER A 2 -11.13 -24.45 5.04
C SER A 2 -10.26 -23.75 6.07
N GLU A 3 -10.61 -23.90 7.33
CA GLU A 3 -9.86 -23.44 8.49
C GLU A 3 -8.43 -24.04 8.45
N LEU A 4 -7.45 -23.21 8.10
CA LEU A 4 -6.05 -23.49 8.38
C LEU A 4 -5.74 -22.92 9.76
N SER A 5 -5.57 -23.79 10.73
CA SER A 5 -4.99 -23.42 12.03
C SER A 5 -3.59 -22.84 11.80
N PRO A 6 -3.19 -21.78 12.53
CA PRO A 6 -1.84 -21.24 12.39
C PRO A 6 -0.82 -22.33 12.77
N PRO A 7 0.35 -22.38 12.09
CA PRO A 7 1.40 -23.34 12.41
C PRO A 7 1.93 -23.08 13.83
N GLU A 8 2.09 -24.17 14.63
CA GLU A 8 2.75 -24.11 15.93
C GLU A 8 4.26 -23.95 15.74
N PHE A 9 4.82 -22.85 16.23
CA PHE A 9 6.27 -22.60 16.21
C PHE A 9 6.88 -22.87 17.58
N PRO A 10 7.92 -23.72 17.68
CA PRO A 10 8.60 -23.98 18.96
C PRO A 10 9.39 -22.75 19.44
N GLY A 11 9.26 -22.43 20.72
CA GLY A 11 9.97 -21.33 21.36
C GLY A 11 11.46 -21.60 21.55
N GLY A 12 12.28 -20.64 21.16
CA GLY A 12 13.60 -20.38 21.75
C GLY A 12 14.74 -21.31 21.38
N THR A 13 15.19 -21.30 20.11
CA THR A 13 16.49 -21.88 19.69
C THR A 13 17.12 -21.04 18.57
N SER A 14 18.44 -21.20 18.36
CA SER A 14 19.23 -20.38 17.44
C SER A 14 18.62 -20.30 16.02
N THR A 15 18.70 -19.14 15.41
CA THR A 15 18.03 -18.72 14.18
C THR A 15 18.25 -19.66 12.98
N GLY A 16 19.41 -20.30 12.86
CA GLY A 16 19.67 -21.29 11.81
C GLY A 16 18.82 -22.57 11.95
N LEU A 17 18.51 -22.98 13.16
CA LEU A 17 17.57 -24.08 13.44
C LEU A 17 16.13 -23.69 13.08
N ALA A 18 15.70 -22.47 13.42
CA ALA A 18 14.34 -22.00 13.14
C ALA A 18 14.04 -21.90 11.64
N VAL A 19 15.03 -21.50 10.82
CA VAL A 19 14.91 -21.55 9.33
C VAL A 19 14.78 -23.00 8.85
N LEU A 20 15.62 -23.89 9.36
CA LEU A 20 15.59 -25.31 8.98
C LEU A 20 14.31 -25.99 9.45
N GLU A 21 13.80 -25.62 10.62
CA GLU A 21 12.54 -26.13 11.17
C GLU A 21 11.34 -25.59 10.39
N ALA A 22 11.29 -24.30 10.03
CA ALA A 22 10.26 -23.72 9.17
C ALA A 22 10.25 -24.38 7.78
N VAL A 23 11.43 -24.56 7.17
CA VAL A 23 11.58 -25.25 5.88
C VAL A 23 11.22 -26.74 6.00
N ALA A 24 11.58 -27.39 7.10
CA ALA A 24 11.21 -28.79 7.36
C ALA A 24 9.71 -28.96 7.62
N ALA A 25 9.05 -27.93 8.16
CA ALA A 25 7.60 -27.87 8.34
C ALA A 25 6.85 -27.45 7.05
N GLY A 26 7.55 -27.18 5.95
CA GLY A 26 6.95 -26.74 4.68
C GLY A 26 6.46 -25.28 4.70
N VAL A 27 6.89 -24.49 5.68
CA VAL A 27 6.60 -23.05 5.78
C VAL A 27 7.73 -22.27 5.12
N GLY A 28 7.42 -21.35 4.22
CA GLY A 28 8.41 -20.45 3.64
C GLY A 28 9.00 -19.49 4.69
N ALA A 29 10.15 -18.92 4.39
CA ALA A 29 10.81 -17.95 5.27
C ALA A 29 11.17 -16.67 4.50
N VAL A 30 10.96 -15.51 5.16
CA VAL A 30 11.47 -14.22 4.71
C VAL A 30 12.59 -13.80 5.67
N VAL A 31 13.79 -13.63 5.13
CA VAL A 31 14.94 -13.18 5.91
C VAL A 31 14.89 -11.66 6.06
N LEU A 32 15.00 -11.18 7.30
CA LEU A 32 15.16 -9.78 7.66
C LEU A 32 16.65 -9.53 7.92
N ASP A 33 17.29 -8.75 7.05
CA ASP A 33 18.74 -8.50 7.05
C ASP A 33 19.11 -7.01 6.99
N GLY A 34 18.11 -6.14 7.20
CA GLY A 34 18.29 -4.69 7.09
C GLY A 34 18.34 -4.16 5.66
N LYS A 35 18.06 -4.99 4.65
CA LYS A 35 17.96 -4.58 3.25
C LYS A 35 16.50 -4.38 2.81
N PRO A 36 16.27 -3.67 1.68
CA PRO A 36 14.92 -3.43 1.19
C PRO A 36 14.11 -4.71 0.94
N LEU A 37 12.86 -4.72 1.41
CA LEU A 37 11.91 -5.81 1.22
C LEU A 37 11.03 -5.54 -0.01
N GLY A 38 11.13 -6.40 -1.04
CA GLY A 38 10.28 -6.29 -2.23
C GLY A 38 8.82 -6.68 -1.96
N PHE A 39 7.91 -6.33 -2.89
CA PHE A 39 6.47 -6.55 -2.73
C PHE A 39 6.08 -8.01 -2.53
N SER A 40 6.79 -8.98 -3.12
CA SER A 40 6.55 -10.41 -2.87
C SER A 40 6.81 -10.77 -1.39
N ALA A 41 7.95 -10.34 -0.83
CA ALA A 41 8.29 -10.59 0.57
C ALA A 41 7.30 -9.89 1.52
N LEU A 42 6.97 -8.61 1.24
CA LEU A 42 6.01 -7.84 2.03
C LEU A 42 4.62 -8.51 2.06
N ARG A 43 4.17 -9.03 0.92
CA ARG A 43 2.90 -9.74 0.82
C ARG A 43 2.88 -11.02 1.65
N ARG A 44 3.94 -11.83 1.56
CA ARG A 44 4.08 -13.09 2.30
C ARG A 44 4.11 -12.85 3.82
N LEU A 45 4.81 -11.80 4.27
CA LEU A 45 4.83 -11.37 5.68
C LEU A 45 3.47 -10.87 6.15
N SER A 46 2.78 -10.05 5.33
CA SER A 46 1.47 -9.50 5.69
C SER A 46 0.40 -10.58 5.81
N ALA A 47 0.41 -11.55 4.92
CA ALA A 47 -0.52 -12.69 4.93
C ALA A 47 -0.21 -13.71 6.06
N GLY A 48 1.00 -13.66 6.64
CA GLY A 48 1.42 -14.62 7.68
C GLY A 48 1.63 -16.04 7.15
N VAL A 49 1.86 -16.18 5.83
CA VAL A 49 2.12 -17.50 5.21
C VAL A 49 3.56 -17.95 5.39
N ASP A 50 4.48 -16.99 5.63
CA ASP A 50 5.88 -17.24 5.85
C ASP A 50 6.34 -16.77 7.23
N ALA A 51 7.33 -17.46 7.78
CA ALA A 51 8.02 -17.04 8.99
C ALA A 51 8.99 -15.89 8.67
N ALA A 52 9.07 -14.91 9.58
CA ALA A 52 10.12 -13.91 9.57
C ALA A 52 11.36 -14.49 10.28
N VAL A 53 12.53 -14.37 9.67
CA VAL A 53 13.79 -14.88 10.19
C VAL A 53 14.83 -13.78 10.22
N ILE A 54 15.50 -13.60 11.36
CA ILE A 54 16.57 -12.60 11.52
C ILE A 54 17.89 -13.16 10.97
N ASP A 55 18.57 -12.36 10.15
CA ASP A 55 19.95 -12.62 9.77
C ASP A 55 20.90 -12.38 10.95
N GLU A 56 21.72 -13.37 11.31
CA GLU A 56 22.62 -13.29 12.47
C GLU A 56 23.72 -12.22 12.30
N THR A 57 24.16 -11.96 11.07
CA THR A 57 25.15 -10.91 10.80
C THR A 57 24.55 -9.53 11.02
N ALA A 58 23.29 -9.32 10.57
CA ALA A 58 22.55 -8.09 10.82
C ALA A 58 22.28 -7.90 12.32
N LEU A 59 21.93 -8.97 13.03
CA LEU A 59 21.74 -8.92 14.47
C LEU A 59 23.02 -8.59 15.24
N ALA A 60 24.17 -9.09 14.79
CA ALA A 60 25.48 -8.71 15.36
C ALA A 60 25.79 -7.23 15.14
N ALA A 61 25.36 -6.62 14.02
CA ALA A 61 25.50 -5.19 13.80
C ALA A 61 24.63 -4.37 14.78
N VAL A 62 23.41 -4.83 15.11
CA VAL A 62 22.57 -4.22 16.18
C VAL A 62 23.29 -4.28 17.52
N ALA A 63 23.89 -5.43 17.88
CA ALA A 63 24.64 -5.57 19.12
C ALA A 63 25.87 -4.65 19.19
N ALA A 64 26.58 -4.49 18.09
CA ALA A 64 27.72 -3.56 18.00
C ALA A 64 27.29 -2.10 18.17
N ALA A 65 26.17 -1.70 17.54
CA ALA A 65 25.60 -0.36 17.72
C ALA A 65 25.14 -0.13 19.19
N ARG A 66 24.59 -1.17 19.83
CA ARG A 66 24.22 -1.11 21.25
C ARG A 66 25.44 -0.90 22.14
N THR A 67 26.52 -1.61 21.90
CA THR A 67 27.77 -1.42 22.65
C THR A 67 28.30 0.02 22.53
N ALA A 68 28.35 0.56 21.32
CA ALA A 68 28.77 1.95 21.11
C ALA A 68 27.85 2.98 21.79
N PHE A 69 26.53 2.71 21.80
CA PHE A 69 25.56 3.54 22.53
C PHE A 69 25.82 3.51 24.05
N GLU A 70 26.08 2.35 24.63
CA GLU A 70 26.38 2.19 26.06
C GLU A 70 27.72 2.85 26.46
N GLU A 71 28.73 2.74 25.61
CA GLU A 71 30.01 3.43 25.78
C GLU A 71 29.84 4.96 25.79
N ALA A 72 29.01 5.50 24.89
CA ALA A 72 28.69 6.93 24.87
C ALA A 72 28.03 7.39 26.17
N LEU A 73 27.04 6.63 26.66
CA LEU A 73 26.41 6.93 27.95
C LEU A 73 27.39 6.84 29.12
N ALA A 74 28.24 5.81 29.15
CA ALA A 74 29.27 5.62 30.20
C ALA A 74 30.31 6.74 30.20
N SER A 75 30.60 7.37 29.06
CA SER A 75 31.48 8.52 28.94
C SER A 75 30.88 9.82 29.51
N GLY A 76 29.59 9.81 29.91
CA GLY A 76 28.87 10.99 30.40
C GLY A 76 28.26 11.84 29.28
N ALA A 77 28.18 11.35 28.03
CA ALA A 77 27.54 12.08 26.96
C ALA A 77 26.01 12.24 27.22
N LEU A 78 25.48 13.43 26.91
CA LEU A 78 24.03 13.64 26.89
C LEU A 78 23.46 13.06 25.58
N VAL A 79 22.52 12.14 25.71
CA VAL A 79 21.91 11.44 24.62
C VAL A 79 20.39 11.61 24.68
N TYR A 80 19.84 12.23 23.64
CA TYR A 80 18.42 12.54 23.52
C TYR A 80 17.53 11.30 23.75
N GLY A 81 16.56 11.43 24.66
CA GLY A 81 15.60 10.38 24.99
C GLY A 81 16.20 9.14 25.64
N ALA A 82 17.47 9.20 26.05
CA ALA A 82 18.17 8.16 26.78
C ALA A 82 18.45 8.59 28.23
N ASN A 83 19.30 9.59 28.40
CA ASN A 83 19.56 10.24 29.69
C ASN A 83 19.14 11.72 29.72
N THR A 84 18.35 12.15 28.73
CA THR A 84 17.60 13.41 28.70
C THR A 84 16.12 13.12 28.41
N GLY A 85 15.24 14.13 28.58
CA GLY A 85 13.88 14.09 28.12
C GLY A 85 13.77 14.13 26.59
N VAL A 86 12.54 14.20 26.08
CA VAL A 86 12.20 14.27 24.64
C VAL A 86 11.36 15.51 24.35
N GLY A 87 11.34 15.94 23.07
CA GLY A 87 10.53 17.07 22.61
C GLY A 87 10.84 18.35 23.40
N ALA A 88 9.81 19.03 23.89
CA ALA A 88 9.93 20.24 24.70
C ALA A 88 10.74 20.04 26.00
N MET A 89 10.84 18.79 26.50
CA MET A 89 11.57 18.45 27.72
C MET A 89 13.01 17.97 27.46
N LYS A 90 13.57 18.16 26.30
CA LYS A 90 14.89 17.65 25.88
C LYS A 90 16.05 18.02 26.80
N ASP A 91 15.93 19.15 27.49
CA ASP A 91 16.97 19.68 28.40
C ASP A 91 16.83 19.15 29.84
N TRP A 92 15.76 18.41 30.14
CA TRP A 92 15.59 17.77 31.44
C TRP A 92 16.42 16.48 31.51
N THR A 93 17.14 16.28 32.62
CA THR A 93 17.94 15.08 32.86
C THR A 93 17.33 14.30 34.03
N PRO A 94 16.76 13.11 33.79
CA PRO A 94 16.24 12.30 34.88
C PRO A 94 17.32 11.79 35.81
N SER A 95 16.98 11.59 37.08
CA SER A 95 17.88 10.89 38.01
C SER A 95 18.04 9.42 37.59
N PRO A 96 19.12 8.72 37.98
CA PRO A 96 19.26 7.28 37.70
C PRO A 96 18.08 6.43 38.21
N GLU A 97 17.45 6.84 39.31
CA GLU A 97 16.30 6.19 39.91
C GLU A 97 15.02 6.40 39.07
N ASP A 98 14.87 7.60 38.48
CA ASP A 98 13.74 7.95 37.63
C ASP A 98 13.86 7.42 36.20
N LEU A 99 15.06 7.06 35.74
CA LEU A 99 15.33 6.72 34.36
C LEU A 99 14.57 5.46 33.90
N ALA A 100 14.49 4.43 34.77
CA ALA A 100 13.73 3.22 34.44
C ALA A 100 12.24 3.54 34.31
N ARG A 101 11.68 4.33 35.22
CA ARG A 101 10.29 4.78 35.17
C ARG A 101 10.03 5.67 33.96
N PHE A 102 10.94 6.59 33.65
CA PHE A 102 10.84 7.44 32.46
C PHE A 102 10.71 6.61 31.18
N ASN A 103 11.51 5.55 31.02
CA ASN A 103 11.44 4.70 29.83
C ASN A 103 10.12 3.93 29.72
N ALA A 104 9.56 3.45 30.83
CA ALA A 104 8.25 2.80 30.84
C ALA A 104 7.12 3.80 30.52
N ASP A 105 7.12 4.96 31.20
CA ASP A 105 6.11 6.01 31.02
C ASP A 105 6.18 6.64 29.61
N LEU A 106 7.36 6.71 28.99
CA LEU A 106 7.56 7.24 27.66
C LEU A 106 6.75 6.48 26.61
N VAL A 107 6.73 5.15 26.69
CA VAL A 107 5.98 4.31 25.75
C VAL A 107 4.47 4.51 25.94
N LEU A 108 4.00 4.52 27.19
CA LEU A 108 2.58 4.68 27.51
C LEU A 108 2.07 6.09 27.13
N ALA A 109 2.85 7.13 27.38
CA ALA A 109 2.50 8.50 27.02
C ALA A 109 2.32 8.71 25.52
N HIS A 110 2.95 7.86 24.70
CA HIS A 110 2.89 7.95 23.24
C HIS A 110 1.91 6.94 22.60
N ALA A 111 1.20 6.13 23.39
CA ALA A 111 0.17 5.20 22.91
C ALA A 111 -1.19 5.90 22.78
N PHE A 112 -1.28 7.01 22.04
CA PHE A 112 -2.48 7.87 21.96
C PHE A 112 -3.25 7.76 20.62
N GLY A 113 -2.90 6.85 19.73
CA GLY A 113 -3.62 6.67 18.47
C GLY A 113 -5.10 6.33 18.67
N VAL A 114 -5.98 6.89 17.85
CA VAL A 114 -7.44 6.68 17.90
C VAL A 114 -7.98 6.28 16.51
N GLY A 115 -9.26 5.95 16.43
CA GLY A 115 -9.97 5.58 15.20
C GLY A 115 -10.15 4.08 15.03
N THR A 116 -10.61 3.67 13.84
CA THR A 116 -10.80 2.25 13.49
C THR A 116 -9.46 1.54 13.41
N PRO A 117 -9.27 0.40 14.08
CA PRO A 117 -8.03 -0.35 14.02
C PRO A 117 -7.58 -0.68 12.60
N LEU A 118 -6.28 -0.65 12.37
CA LEU A 118 -5.66 -1.14 11.14
C LEU A 118 -5.90 -2.64 10.99
N SER A 119 -5.92 -3.11 9.75
CA SER A 119 -6.03 -4.54 9.48
C SER A 119 -4.79 -5.30 9.96
N VAL A 120 -4.97 -6.56 10.34
CA VAL A 120 -3.88 -7.45 10.76
C VAL A 120 -2.73 -7.48 9.73
N PRO A 121 -2.98 -7.63 8.40
CA PRO A 121 -1.91 -7.59 7.41
C PRO A 121 -1.04 -6.33 7.46
N VAL A 122 -1.62 -5.15 7.62
CA VAL A 122 -0.89 -3.87 7.71
C VAL A 122 -0.10 -3.79 9.01
N THR A 123 -0.68 -4.21 10.14
CA THR A 123 0.02 -4.23 11.43
C THR A 123 1.20 -5.20 11.41
N ARG A 124 1.05 -6.38 10.78
CA ARG A 124 2.16 -7.32 10.57
C ARG A 124 3.30 -6.68 9.80
N LEU A 125 2.99 -5.93 8.73
CA LEU A 125 4.00 -5.17 7.98
C LEU A 125 4.71 -4.14 8.84
N ALA A 126 4.01 -3.41 9.70
CA ALA A 126 4.64 -2.43 10.61
C ALA A 126 5.64 -3.10 11.55
N LEU A 127 5.31 -4.26 12.13
CA LEU A 127 6.24 -5.03 12.96
C LEU A 127 7.45 -5.53 12.16
N ALA A 128 7.22 -6.09 10.96
CA ALA A 128 8.28 -6.61 10.11
C ALA A 128 9.23 -5.50 9.63
N ILE A 129 8.68 -4.37 9.19
CA ILE A 129 9.46 -3.21 8.73
C ILE A 129 10.26 -2.64 9.91
N ARG A 130 9.65 -2.48 11.09
CA ARG A 130 10.41 -2.02 12.26
C ARG A 130 11.56 -2.95 12.61
N ALA A 131 11.32 -4.25 12.68
CA ALA A 131 12.38 -5.22 12.91
C ALA A 131 13.49 -5.10 11.85
N ASN A 132 13.11 -4.98 10.57
CA ASN A 132 14.08 -4.88 9.46
C ASN A 132 14.90 -3.57 9.50
N THR A 133 14.29 -2.42 9.78
CA THR A 133 15.01 -1.12 9.88
C THR A 133 16.00 -1.12 11.05
N MET A 134 15.68 -1.80 12.16
CA MET A 134 16.61 -1.99 13.28
C MET A 134 17.83 -2.83 12.87
N LEU A 135 17.63 -3.86 12.02
CA LEU A 135 18.68 -4.76 11.54
C LEU A 135 19.68 -4.08 10.58
N ALA A 136 19.40 -2.83 10.15
CA ALA A 136 20.42 -1.99 9.51
C ALA A 136 21.58 -1.60 10.46
N GLY A 137 21.45 -1.82 11.79
CA GLY A 137 22.54 -1.72 12.75
C GLY A 137 22.87 -0.31 13.21
N HIS A 138 21.91 0.62 13.18
CA HIS A 138 22.13 2.03 13.54
C HIS A 138 21.26 2.54 14.71
N THR A 139 20.36 1.70 15.23
CA THR A 139 19.36 2.12 16.24
C THR A 139 19.96 2.34 17.64
N GLY A 140 20.94 1.54 18.05
CA GLY A 140 21.48 1.56 19.42
C GLY A 140 20.57 0.89 20.46
N SER A 141 19.48 0.27 20.06
CA SER A 141 18.60 -0.57 20.89
C SER A 141 19.24 -1.92 21.19
N THR A 142 18.65 -2.65 22.15
CA THR A 142 19.04 -4.04 22.38
C THR A 142 18.64 -4.94 21.20
N PRO A 143 19.40 -5.99 20.89
CA PRO A 143 18.99 -7.02 19.92
C PRO A 143 17.68 -7.72 20.30
N ASP A 144 17.35 -7.75 21.58
CA ASP A 144 16.15 -8.41 22.08
C ASP A 144 14.85 -7.73 21.65
N LEU A 145 14.86 -6.42 21.43
CA LEU A 145 13.69 -5.73 20.87
C LEU A 145 13.38 -6.24 19.44
N ALA A 146 14.39 -6.37 18.58
CA ALA A 146 14.20 -6.93 17.23
C ALA A 146 13.70 -8.38 17.27
N ARG A 147 14.30 -9.21 18.15
CA ARG A 147 13.84 -10.60 18.38
C ARG A 147 12.40 -10.66 18.86
N ARG A 148 11.99 -9.73 19.72
CA ARG A 148 10.63 -9.67 20.25
C ARG A 148 9.61 -9.34 19.16
N LEU A 149 9.89 -8.38 18.28
CA LEU A 149 9.03 -8.04 17.14
C LEU A 149 8.84 -9.24 16.21
N VAL A 150 9.92 -9.95 15.90
CA VAL A 150 9.87 -11.16 15.06
C VAL A 150 9.14 -12.32 15.78
N ALA A 151 9.31 -12.48 17.09
CA ALA A 151 8.56 -13.49 17.86
C ALA A 151 7.05 -13.23 17.81
N TRP A 152 6.62 -11.96 17.90
CA TRP A 152 5.22 -11.59 17.76
C TRP A 152 4.67 -11.94 16.36
N LEU A 153 5.42 -11.60 15.31
CA LEU A 153 5.06 -11.93 13.93
C LEU A 153 4.84 -13.44 13.75
N ASN A 154 5.80 -14.24 14.23
CA ASN A 154 5.78 -15.69 14.05
C ASN A 154 4.73 -16.38 14.92
N ALA A 155 4.40 -15.82 16.08
CA ALA A 155 3.31 -16.29 16.92
C ALA A 155 1.90 -15.88 16.41
N GLY A 156 1.80 -15.13 15.30
CA GLY A 156 0.53 -14.60 14.80
C GLY A 156 -0.09 -13.53 15.71
N LEU A 157 0.71 -12.95 16.60
CA LEU A 157 0.29 -11.92 17.54
C LEU A 157 0.53 -10.54 16.93
N THR A 158 -0.48 -9.68 16.94
CA THR A 158 -0.37 -8.30 16.42
C THR A 158 -0.99 -7.31 17.39
N PRO A 159 -0.32 -6.17 17.68
CA PRO A 159 -0.94 -5.11 18.47
C PRO A 159 -2.12 -4.50 17.70
N VAL A 160 -3.09 -3.97 18.41
CA VAL A 160 -4.18 -3.18 17.82
C VAL A 160 -3.68 -1.77 17.59
N LEU A 161 -3.44 -1.39 16.32
CA LEU A 161 -2.99 -0.06 15.94
C LEU A 161 -4.15 0.79 15.43
N ARG A 162 -4.35 1.97 16.01
CA ARG A 162 -5.35 2.96 15.58
C ARG A 162 -4.63 4.09 14.84
N PRO A 163 -5.00 4.40 13.57
CA PRO A 163 -4.14 5.15 12.65
C PRO A 163 -4.16 6.67 12.82
N VAL A 164 -5.10 7.25 13.57
CA VAL A 164 -5.22 8.69 13.74
C VAL A 164 -4.41 9.13 14.95
N GLY A 165 -3.33 9.87 14.72
CA GLY A 165 -2.42 10.32 15.78
C GLY A 165 -0.96 10.45 15.34
N SER A 166 -0.67 10.40 14.02
CA SER A 166 0.66 10.64 13.50
C SER A 166 0.68 11.86 12.57
N LEU A 167 1.74 12.63 12.66
CA LEU A 167 2.05 13.76 11.80
C LEU A 167 2.95 13.35 10.61
N GLY A 168 3.30 12.07 10.51
CA GLY A 168 4.23 11.57 9.51
C GLY A 168 5.69 11.91 9.83
N THR A 169 6.01 12.18 11.09
CA THR A 169 7.37 12.30 11.61
C THR A 169 7.51 11.28 12.72
N ALA A 170 8.20 10.16 12.45
CA ALA A 170 8.43 9.04 13.35
C ALA A 170 7.16 8.30 13.84
N ASP A 171 6.00 8.52 13.28
CA ASP A 171 4.72 7.85 13.58
C ASP A 171 4.46 7.55 15.06
N ILE A 172 4.89 8.46 15.94
CA ILE A 172 5.02 8.25 17.39
C ILE A 172 3.70 7.72 18.00
N GLY A 173 2.56 8.34 17.66
CA GLY A 173 1.25 7.94 18.18
C GLY A 173 0.79 6.56 17.71
N LEU A 174 1.31 6.05 16.59
CA LEU A 174 1.01 4.72 16.08
C LEU A 174 1.97 3.69 16.67
N MET A 175 3.26 3.96 16.58
CA MET A 175 4.29 3.03 17.07
C MET A 175 4.33 2.96 18.60
N GLY A 176 3.92 4.01 19.31
CA GLY A 176 3.73 3.97 20.76
C GLY A 176 2.76 2.87 21.21
N GLN A 177 1.72 2.58 20.40
CA GLN A 177 0.80 1.48 20.65
C GLN A 177 1.50 0.10 20.50
N VAL A 178 2.50 -0.02 19.60
CA VAL A 178 3.36 -1.23 19.52
C VAL A 178 4.15 -1.40 20.80
N GLY A 179 4.84 -0.33 21.23
CA GLY A 179 5.64 -0.37 22.45
C GLY A 179 4.80 -0.70 23.70
N ALA A 180 3.62 -0.09 23.85
CA ALA A 180 2.70 -0.37 24.94
C ALA A 180 2.25 -1.84 24.94
N ALA A 181 1.87 -2.37 23.78
CA ALA A 181 1.47 -3.76 23.64
C ALA A 181 2.63 -4.72 24.00
N LEU A 182 3.87 -4.43 23.57
CA LEU A 182 5.06 -5.21 23.94
C LEU A 182 5.30 -5.22 25.45
N ALA A 183 5.00 -4.12 26.16
CA ALA A 183 5.08 -4.01 27.61
C ALA A 183 3.93 -4.71 28.35
N GLY A 184 2.91 -5.20 27.63
CA GLY A 184 1.74 -5.86 28.21
C GLY A 184 0.53 -4.96 28.43
N ASP A 185 0.59 -3.71 27.98
CA ASP A 185 -0.53 -2.78 28.05
C ASP A 185 -1.26 -2.67 26.69
N GLY A 186 -2.50 -2.20 26.70
CA GLY A 186 -3.31 -2.06 25.49
C GLY A 186 -3.92 -3.38 25.02
N GLU A 187 -4.13 -3.49 23.71
CA GLU A 187 -4.85 -4.60 23.06
C GLU A 187 -3.97 -5.26 21.99
N ALA A 188 -4.15 -6.57 21.82
CA ALA A 188 -3.54 -7.33 20.74
C ALA A 188 -4.53 -8.32 20.12
N MET A 189 -4.33 -8.65 18.86
CA MET A 189 -5.10 -9.68 18.15
C MET A 189 -4.30 -10.98 18.10
N LEU A 190 -4.97 -12.07 18.44
CA LEU A 190 -4.46 -13.44 18.33
C LEU A 190 -5.58 -14.33 17.79
N ALA A 191 -5.32 -15.07 16.71
CA ALA A 191 -6.28 -16.00 16.09
C ALA A 191 -7.66 -15.38 15.79
N GLY A 192 -7.71 -14.08 15.42
CA GLY A 192 -8.94 -13.34 15.12
C GLY A 192 -9.66 -12.75 16.33
N GLU A 193 -9.19 -12.99 17.56
CA GLU A 193 -9.73 -12.39 18.79
C GLU A 193 -8.92 -11.13 19.18
N THR A 194 -9.61 -10.07 19.61
CA THR A 194 -8.99 -8.92 20.26
C THR A 194 -8.99 -9.16 21.77
N LEU A 195 -7.82 -9.12 22.38
CA LEU A 195 -7.58 -9.45 23.79
C LEU A 195 -6.73 -8.34 24.44
N PRO A 196 -6.76 -8.19 25.78
CA PRO A 196 -5.71 -7.47 26.48
C PRO A 196 -4.33 -8.02 26.10
N ALA A 197 -3.34 -7.13 25.83
CA ALA A 197 -2.05 -7.54 25.30
C ALA A 197 -1.35 -8.60 26.17
N LEU A 198 -1.42 -8.44 27.50
CA LEU A 198 -0.84 -9.38 28.45
C LEU A 198 -1.47 -10.79 28.34
N GLU A 199 -2.78 -10.86 28.16
CA GLU A 199 -3.51 -12.13 27.96
C GLU A 199 -3.14 -12.77 26.63
N ALA A 200 -3.12 -11.98 25.55
CA ALA A 200 -2.75 -12.47 24.22
C ALA A 200 -1.32 -13.03 24.20
N MET A 201 -0.35 -12.34 24.84
CA MET A 201 1.02 -12.84 25.00
C MET A 201 1.07 -14.15 25.80
N SER A 202 0.35 -14.22 26.92
CA SER A 202 0.31 -15.43 27.73
C SER A 202 -0.20 -16.63 26.93
N ARG A 203 -1.27 -16.44 26.14
CA ARG A 203 -1.82 -17.50 25.26
C ARG A 203 -0.83 -17.89 24.14
N ALA A 204 -0.03 -16.94 23.65
CA ALA A 204 1.00 -17.15 22.64
C ALA A 204 2.32 -17.68 23.20
N GLY A 205 2.43 -17.93 24.52
CA GLY A 205 3.65 -18.39 25.19
C GLY A 205 4.76 -17.33 25.26
N LEU A 206 4.42 -16.05 25.11
CA LEU A 206 5.34 -14.92 25.18
C LEU A 206 5.22 -14.18 26.52
N GLN A 207 6.30 -13.52 26.92
CA GLN A 207 6.34 -12.68 28.11
C GLN A 207 6.36 -11.20 27.73
N PRO A 208 5.88 -10.29 28.59
CA PRO A 208 6.06 -8.85 28.38
C PRO A 208 7.54 -8.48 28.18
N PHE A 209 7.78 -7.43 27.41
CA PHE A 209 9.11 -6.89 27.15
C PHE A 209 9.27 -5.57 27.91
N GLU A 210 10.17 -5.55 28.86
CA GLU A 210 10.52 -4.31 29.58
C GLU A 210 11.47 -3.49 28.70
N CYS A 211 10.95 -2.40 28.14
CA CYS A 211 11.75 -1.49 27.34
C CYS A 211 12.76 -0.74 28.23
N GLY A 212 14.03 -0.99 28.02
CA GLY A 212 15.13 -0.29 28.65
C GLY A 212 15.47 1.04 27.97
N VAL A 213 16.55 1.66 28.45
CA VAL A 213 17.11 2.88 27.87
C VAL A 213 17.40 2.65 26.38
N LYS A 214 16.90 3.53 25.51
CA LYS A 214 16.87 3.47 24.05
C LYS A 214 15.83 2.49 23.48
N ASP A 215 15.51 1.37 24.12
CA ASP A 215 14.51 0.44 23.60
C ASP A 215 13.11 1.07 23.54
N SER A 216 12.75 1.86 24.58
CA SER A 216 11.49 2.61 24.59
C SER A 216 11.36 3.55 23.41
N LEU A 217 12.39 4.40 23.21
CA LEU A 217 12.41 5.34 22.11
C LEU A 217 12.46 4.61 20.75
N ALA A 218 13.22 3.52 20.65
CA ALA A 218 13.29 2.70 19.45
C ALA A 218 11.95 1.99 19.14
N ALA A 219 11.19 1.60 20.14
CA ALA A 219 9.89 0.98 19.93
C ALA A 219 8.86 1.95 19.32
N LEU A 220 8.91 3.24 19.70
CA LEU A 220 7.90 4.24 19.35
C LEU A 220 8.31 5.25 18.27
N SER A 221 9.60 5.59 18.16
CA SER A 221 10.08 6.60 17.21
C SER A 221 10.55 5.96 15.91
N SER A 222 9.60 5.64 15.03
CA SER A 222 9.85 5.01 13.73
C SER A 222 8.69 5.24 12.77
N ASN A 223 8.98 5.41 11.48
CA ASN A 223 7.99 5.53 10.41
C ASN A 223 7.44 4.16 9.94
N ALA A 224 7.75 3.07 10.63
CA ALA A 224 7.39 1.72 10.18
C ALA A 224 5.88 1.53 9.95
N ALA A 225 5.02 2.20 10.72
CA ALA A 225 3.57 2.18 10.51
C ALA A 225 3.16 2.92 9.23
N GLY A 226 3.70 4.12 8.99
CA GLY A 226 3.45 4.88 7.76
C GLY A 226 3.99 4.19 6.51
N VAL A 227 5.17 3.56 6.61
CA VAL A 227 5.75 2.75 5.52
C VAL A 227 4.90 1.50 5.25
N ALA A 228 4.39 0.83 6.28
CA ALA A 228 3.49 -0.32 6.14
C ALA A 228 2.17 0.07 5.45
N LEU A 229 1.56 1.17 5.88
CA LEU A 229 0.37 1.75 5.24
C LEU A 229 0.66 2.07 3.77
N SER A 230 1.80 2.72 3.49
CA SER A 230 2.21 3.10 2.13
C SER A 230 2.42 1.90 1.22
N THR A 231 3.17 0.88 1.67
CA THR A 231 3.43 -0.33 0.88
C THR A 231 2.14 -1.07 0.55
N ALA A 232 1.20 -1.18 1.50
CA ALA A 232 -0.10 -1.81 1.29
C ALA A 232 -0.95 -1.01 0.27
N ALA A 233 -1.06 0.31 0.44
CA ALA A 233 -1.86 1.16 -0.44
C ALA A 233 -1.26 1.25 -1.86
N ILE A 234 0.05 1.35 -1.99
CA ILE A 234 0.74 1.40 -3.29
C ILE A 234 0.64 0.04 -4.01
N GLY A 235 0.77 -1.08 -3.29
CA GLY A 235 0.54 -2.41 -3.84
C GLY A 235 -0.89 -2.57 -4.37
N ARG A 236 -1.90 -2.06 -3.64
CA ARG A 236 -3.29 -1.99 -4.10
C ARG A 236 -3.43 -1.06 -5.32
N ALA A 237 -2.77 0.11 -5.30
CA ALA A 237 -2.79 1.06 -6.42
C ALA A 237 -2.28 0.44 -7.73
N ALA A 238 -1.26 -0.43 -7.67
CA ALA A 238 -0.77 -1.16 -8.82
C ALA A 238 -1.85 -2.09 -9.40
N GLY A 239 -2.58 -2.83 -8.57
CA GLY A 239 -3.70 -3.67 -8.98
C GLY A 239 -4.85 -2.85 -9.60
N THR A 240 -5.32 -1.80 -8.92
CA THR A 240 -6.36 -0.89 -9.42
C THR A 240 -5.95 -0.23 -10.74
N LEU A 241 -4.68 0.17 -10.89
CA LEU A 241 -4.16 0.71 -12.14
C LEU A 241 -4.25 -0.32 -13.28
N ARG A 242 -3.83 -1.57 -13.05
CA ARG A 242 -3.93 -2.65 -14.05
C ARG A 242 -5.38 -2.89 -14.47
N THR A 243 -6.31 -2.87 -13.51
CA THR A 243 -7.75 -2.97 -13.78
C THR A 243 -8.25 -1.79 -14.64
N LEU A 244 -7.92 -0.54 -14.28
CA LEU A 244 -8.31 0.64 -15.06
C LEU A 244 -7.71 0.67 -16.47
N MET A 245 -6.51 0.16 -16.64
CA MET A 245 -5.90 -0.01 -17.96
C MET A 245 -6.67 -1.04 -18.80
N ALA A 246 -7.08 -2.16 -18.18
CA ALA A 246 -7.85 -3.21 -18.86
C ALA A 246 -9.25 -2.73 -19.25
N THR A 247 -9.99 -2.08 -18.32
CA THR A 247 -11.33 -1.55 -18.59
C THR A 247 -11.29 -0.41 -19.61
N GLY A 248 -10.26 0.44 -19.53
CA GLY A 248 -10.03 1.51 -20.51
C GLY A 248 -9.76 0.97 -21.91
N LEU A 249 -9.00 -0.14 -22.04
CA LEU A 249 -8.80 -0.80 -23.33
C LEU A 249 -10.08 -1.45 -23.86
N ALA A 250 -10.88 -2.11 -23.00
CA ALA A 250 -12.17 -2.65 -23.40
C ALA A 250 -13.11 -1.52 -23.87
N ALA A 251 -13.14 -0.39 -23.16
CA ALA A 251 -13.89 0.79 -23.56
C ALA A 251 -13.41 1.38 -24.90
N ALA A 252 -12.10 1.46 -25.10
CA ALA A 252 -11.51 1.92 -26.36
C ALA A 252 -11.83 0.97 -27.52
N ALA A 253 -11.80 -0.34 -27.32
CA ALA A 253 -12.18 -1.34 -28.31
C ALA A 253 -13.68 -1.21 -28.65
N ALA A 254 -14.57 -1.12 -27.65
CA ALA A 254 -16.00 -0.93 -27.85
C ALA A 254 -16.32 0.36 -28.62
N ALA A 255 -15.54 1.42 -28.41
CA ALA A 255 -15.62 2.67 -29.16
C ALA A 255 -15.00 2.59 -30.57
N GLY A 256 -14.39 1.47 -30.97
CA GLY A 256 -13.66 1.35 -32.23
C GLY A 256 -12.48 2.34 -32.33
N SER A 257 -11.62 2.41 -31.32
CA SER A 257 -10.48 3.34 -31.29
C SER A 257 -9.51 3.11 -32.44
N LEU A 258 -8.89 4.20 -32.91
CA LEU A 258 -7.92 4.17 -33.99
C LEU A 258 -6.55 3.66 -33.51
N PRO A 259 -5.79 2.93 -34.34
CA PRO A 259 -4.47 2.42 -33.96
C PRO A 259 -3.39 3.50 -33.96
N ALA A 260 -3.54 4.54 -34.77
CA ALA A 260 -2.49 5.54 -35.03
C ALA A 260 -1.90 6.21 -33.76
N PRO A 261 -2.69 6.55 -32.72
CA PRO A 261 -2.12 7.15 -31.51
C PRO A 261 -1.15 6.22 -30.76
N ALA A 262 -1.47 4.93 -30.67
CA ALA A 262 -0.61 3.93 -30.01
C ALA A 262 0.68 3.71 -30.82
N LEU A 263 0.56 3.58 -32.14
CA LEU A 263 1.71 3.45 -33.06
C LEU A 263 2.62 4.68 -32.99
N ALA A 264 2.03 5.89 -32.97
CA ALA A 264 2.80 7.13 -32.83
C ALA A 264 3.55 7.18 -31.49
N ALA A 265 2.93 6.80 -30.39
CA ALA A 265 3.56 6.74 -29.08
C ALA A 265 4.72 5.74 -29.04
N THR A 266 4.61 4.61 -29.76
CA THR A 266 5.67 3.60 -29.88
C THR A 266 6.95 4.16 -30.50
N VAL A 267 6.83 5.09 -31.45
CA VAL A 267 7.97 5.63 -32.22
C VAL A 267 8.46 6.97 -31.66
N LEU A 268 7.55 7.84 -31.24
CA LEU A 268 7.82 9.24 -30.91
C LEU A 268 7.74 9.53 -29.39
N GLY A 269 7.23 8.59 -28.59
CA GLY A 269 7.03 8.77 -27.15
C GLY A 269 8.31 8.61 -26.34
N THR A 270 8.21 8.92 -25.04
CA THR A 270 9.23 8.52 -24.06
C THR A 270 9.33 6.99 -24.00
N PRO A 271 10.40 6.41 -23.40
CA PRO A 271 10.52 4.95 -23.29
C PRO A 271 9.26 4.28 -22.70
N ARG A 272 8.68 4.84 -21.64
CA ARG A 272 7.44 4.33 -21.04
C ARG A 272 6.23 4.50 -21.97
N GLN A 273 6.09 5.65 -22.63
CA GLN A 273 5.02 5.84 -23.61
C GLN A 273 5.11 4.88 -24.79
N ALA A 274 6.34 4.57 -25.22
CA ALA A 274 6.57 3.57 -26.27
C ALA A 274 6.21 2.16 -25.83
N GLU A 275 6.51 1.79 -24.60
CA GLU A 275 6.11 0.52 -23.98
C GLU A 275 4.58 0.41 -23.92
N ILE A 276 3.91 1.42 -23.38
CA ILE A 276 2.44 1.47 -23.30
C ILE A 276 1.80 1.51 -24.69
N GLY A 277 2.42 2.20 -25.65
CA GLY A 277 1.96 2.20 -27.04
C GLY A 277 1.93 0.79 -27.65
N ARG A 278 3.00 0.02 -27.47
CA ARG A 278 3.06 -1.40 -27.88
C ARG A 278 2.03 -2.25 -27.16
N TRP A 279 1.91 -2.07 -25.86
CA TRP A 279 0.94 -2.78 -25.03
C TRP A 279 -0.51 -2.54 -25.50
N ILE A 280 -0.88 -1.28 -25.76
CA ILE A 280 -2.20 -0.91 -26.30
C ILE A 280 -2.41 -1.52 -27.70
N ASP A 281 -1.42 -1.44 -28.59
CA ASP A 281 -1.55 -1.96 -29.95
C ASP A 281 -1.74 -3.47 -29.97
N THR A 282 -0.96 -4.21 -29.17
CA THR A 282 -1.10 -5.67 -29.02
C THR A 282 -2.48 -6.03 -28.49
N ALA A 283 -2.89 -5.47 -27.34
CA ALA A 283 -4.15 -5.81 -26.71
C ALA A 283 -5.38 -5.39 -27.56
N ARG A 284 -5.27 -4.31 -28.34
CA ARG A 284 -6.28 -3.91 -29.32
C ARG A 284 -6.37 -4.91 -30.49
N THR A 285 -5.23 -5.36 -31.00
CA THR A 285 -5.18 -6.36 -32.08
C THR A 285 -5.79 -7.69 -31.61
N ASP A 286 -5.45 -8.13 -30.42
CA ASP A 286 -5.97 -9.37 -29.81
C ASP A 286 -7.47 -9.29 -29.51
N SER A 287 -8.04 -8.07 -29.39
CA SER A 287 -9.48 -7.90 -29.19
C SER A 287 -10.34 -8.33 -30.38
N ALA A 288 -9.75 -8.43 -31.57
CA ALA A 288 -10.42 -8.72 -32.84
C ALA A 288 -11.60 -7.78 -33.18
N VAL A 289 -11.65 -6.60 -32.54
CA VAL A 289 -12.65 -5.57 -32.82
C VAL A 289 -12.11 -4.62 -33.88
N PRO A 290 -12.82 -4.41 -35.00
CA PRO A 290 -12.34 -3.52 -36.06
C PRO A 290 -12.31 -2.06 -35.59
N PRO A 291 -11.31 -1.25 -36.04
CA PRO A 291 -11.28 0.17 -35.75
C PRO A 291 -12.44 0.90 -36.40
N GLY A 292 -12.87 2.01 -35.81
CA GLY A 292 -13.86 2.90 -36.41
C GLY A 292 -13.33 3.64 -37.64
N HIS A 293 -14.25 4.19 -38.42
CA HIS A 293 -13.94 4.94 -39.66
C HIS A 293 -13.90 6.48 -39.45
N ARG A 294 -13.47 6.93 -38.25
CA ARG A 294 -13.31 8.35 -37.93
C ARG A 294 -12.01 8.89 -38.48
N LEU A 295 -12.00 10.18 -38.85
CA LEU A 295 -10.76 10.87 -39.15
C LEU A 295 -9.86 10.97 -37.92
N HIS A 296 -10.46 11.08 -36.73
CA HIS A 296 -9.78 11.50 -35.51
C HIS A 296 -10.53 11.03 -34.27
N ASP A 297 -9.79 10.50 -33.28
CA ASP A 297 -10.35 10.10 -31.99
C ASP A 297 -10.44 11.30 -31.04
N PRO A 298 -11.45 11.33 -30.14
CA PRO A 298 -11.45 12.21 -28.98
C PRO A 298 -10.22 11.99 -28.11
N LEU A 299 -9.82 13.03 -27.34
CA LEU A 299 -8.60 12.99 -26.53
C LEU A 299 -8.59 11.87 -25.50
N SER A 300 -9.75 11.50 -24.96
CA SER A 300 -9.86 10.40 -23.97
C SER A 300 -9.49 9.01 -24.53
N LEU A 301 -9.54 8.83 -25.85
CA LEU A 301 -9.02 7.65 -26.54
C LEU A 301 -7.60 7.88 -27.04
N ARG A 302 -7.36 9.02 -27.70
CA ARG A 302 -6.12 9.33 -28.38
C ARG A 302 -4.93 9.50 -27.44
N MET A 303 -5.15 10.01 -26.21
CA MET A 303 -4.10 10.29 -25.23
C MET A 303 -3.90 9.16 -24.21
N MET A 304 -4.52 7.99 -24.41
CA MET A 304 -4.34 6.85 -23.51
C MET A 304 -2.88 6.46 -23.28
N PRO A 305 -2.00 6.42 -24.32
CA PRO A 305 -0.60 6.08 -24.10
C PRO A 305 0.09 7.01 -23.09
N GLN A 306 -0.16 8.31 -23.17
CA GLN A 306 0.45 9.32 -22.30
C GLN A 306 -0.11 9.24 -20.87
N VAL A 307 -1.42 9.07 -20.73
CA VAL A 307 -2.10 8.99 -19.41
C VAL A 307 -1.71 7.71 -18.68
N PHE A 308 -1.71 6.58 -19.37
CA PHE A 308 -1.32 5.30 -18.79
C PHE A 308 0.17 5.29 -18.40
N ALA A 309 1.05 5.79 -19.28
CA ALA A 309 2.48 5.88 -19.00
C ALA A 309 2.75 6.72 -17.74
N ALA A 310 2.12 7.88 -17.61
CA ALA A 310 2.29 8.76 -16.45
C ALA A 310 1.78 8.09 -15.15
N ALA A 311 0.67 7.35 -15.20
CA ALA A 311 0.15 6.64 -14.05
C ALA A 311 1.05 5.45 -13.64
N VAL A 312 1.56 4.68 -14.61
CA VAL A 312 2.51 3.58 -14.39
C VAL A 312 3.79 4.11 -13.74
N ASP A 313 4.39 5.17 -14.32
CA ASP A 313 5.61 5.77 -13.79
C ASP A 313 5.42 6.30 -12.35
N ALA A 314 4.31 6.98 -12.07
CA ALA A 314 4.03 7.53 -10.75
C ALA A 314 3.83 6.44 -9.68
N VAL A 315 3.04 5.40 -9.99
CA VAL A 315 2.81 4.27 -9.05
C VAL A 315 4.09 3.47 -8.84
N GLU A 316 4.87 3.22 -9.90
CA GLU A 316 6.15 2.51 -9.81
C GLU A 316 7.17 3.31 -9.00
N ALA A 317 7.28 4.64 -9.21
CA ALA A 317 8.14 5.51 -8.43
C ALA A 317 7.79 5.47 -6.93
N ALA A 318 6.50 5.57 -6.59
CA ALA A 318 6.03 5.44 -5.21
C ALA A 318 6.39 4.06 -4.62
N GLY A 319 6.23 3.00 -5.41
CA GLY A 319 6.62 1.65 -5.01
C GLY A 319 8.11 1.52 -4.72
N ARG A 320 8.97 2.12 -5.54
CA ARG A 320 10.44 2.08 -5.34
C ARG A 320 10.87 2.80 -4.06
N VAL A 321 10.27 3.97 -3.78
CA VAL A 321 10.53 4.70 -2.53
C VAL A 321 10.05 3.89 -1.33
N ALA A 322 8.82 3.35 -1.39
CA ALA A 322 8.26 2.55 -0.31
C ALA A 322 9.12 1.30 0.00
N VAL A 323 9.59 0.59 -1.02
CA VAL A 323 10.52 -0.56 -0.87
C VAL A 323 11.83 -0.12 -0.22
N ALA A 324 12.43 1.01 -0.65
CA ALA A 324 13.66 1.51 -0.05
C ALA A 324 13.47 1.85 1.44
N ASP A 325 12.32 2.42 1.81
CA ASP A 325 12.01 2.81 3.18
C ASP A 325 11.80 1.61 4.13
N THR A 326 11.56 0.41 3.61
CA THR A 326 11.52 -0.81 4.45
C THR A 326 12.86 -1.17 5.10
N ALA A 327 13.95 -0.52 4.67
CA ALA A 327 15.32 -0.72 5.21
C ALA A 327 15.97 0.58 5.70
N ARG A 328 15.35 1.74 5.45
CA ARG A 328 15.90 3.03 5.88
C ARG A 328 15.83 3.14 7.40
N ASN A 329 16.98 3.42 8.04
CA ASN A 329 16.98 3.75 9.45
C ASN A 329 16.35 5.13 9.67
N ASP A 330 15.35 5.20 10.51
CA ASP A 330 14.53 6.37 10.84
C ASP A 330 14.64 6.78 12.32
N ASP A 331 15.59 6.22 13.03
CA ASP A 331 15.82 6.53 14.45
C ASP A 331 16.41 7.93 14.68
N ASN A 332 16.12 8.47 15.84
CA ASN A 332 16.79 9.64 16.40
C ASN A 332 16.90 9.48 17.94
N PRO A 333 18.12 9.42 18.51
CA PRO A 333 19.44 9.45 17.85
C PRO A 333 19.80 8.15 17.14
N VAL A 334 20.81 8.21 16.27
CA VAL A 334 21.40 7.06 15.56
C VAL A 334 22.83 6.81 16.04
N VAL A 335 23.29 5.57 15.87
CA VAL A 335 24.69 5.19 16.07
C VAL A 335 25.37 5.07 14.70
N LEU A 336 26.41 5.86 14.49
CA LEU A 336 27.15 5.88 13.24
C LEU A 336 28.65 5.99 13.48
N GLY A 337 29.45 5.03 13.01
CA GLY A 337 30.89 5.03 13.20
C GLY A 337 31.35 5.05 14.68
N GLY A 338 30.58 4.44 15.58
CA GLY A 338 30.82 4.45 17.02
C GLY A 338 30.35 5.71 17.76
N ALA A 339 29.84 6.72 17.06
CA ALA A 339 29.28 7.93 17.67
C ALA A 339 27.75 7.89 17.72
N VAL A 340 27.15 8.50 18.76
CA VAL A 340 25.71 8.73 18.89
C VAL A 340 25.39 10.12 18.39
N LEU A 341 24.58 10.22 17.33
CA LEU A 341 24.32 11.47 16.61
C LEU A 341 22.81 11.75 16.51
N SER A 342 22.44 13.03 16.53
CA SER A 342 21.08 13.46 16.19
C SER A 342 20.82 13.22 14.69
N SER A 343 19.62 12.78 14.35
CA SER A 343 19.21 12.43 12.98
C SER A 343 17.87 13.06 12.62
N GLY A 344 17.70 13.42 11.35
CA GLY A 344 16.43 13.81 10.73
C GLY A 344 15.80 12.70 9.88
N GLY A 345 16.28 11.44 10.01
CA GLY A 345 15.83 10.31 9.20
C GLY A 345 14.34 9.94 9.37
N SER A 346 13.73 10.43 10.44
CA SER A 346 12.31 10.19 10.75
C SER A 346 11.32 11.03 9.93
N LEU A 347 11.78 11.85 8.97
CA LEU A 347 10.91 12.62 8.07
C LEU A 347 10.81 11.91 6.70
N PRO A 348 9.75 11.14 6.41
CA PRO A 348 9.58 10.38 5.15
C PRO A 348 9.00 11.26 4.04
N LEU A 349 9.62 12.42 3.76
CA LEU A 349 9.08 13.41 2.84
C LEU A 349 9.05 12.89 1.40
N ASP A 350 10.09 12.20 0.95
CA ASP A 350 10.18 11.60 -0.37
C ASP A 350 9.09 10.55 -0.61
N LEU A 351 8.78 9.71 0.39
CA LEU A 351 7.67 8.76 0.31
C LEU A 351 6.32 9.47 0.26
N THR A 352 6.12 10.51 1.08
CA THR A 352 4.87 11.27 1.08
C THR A 352 4.61 11.93 -0.26
N LEU A 353 5.61 12.63 -0.82
CA LEU A 353 5.51 13.26 -2.14
C LEU A 353 5.27 12.23 -3.26
N ALA A 354 5.87 11.04 -3.15
CA ALA A 354 5.65 9.97 -4.12
C ALA A 354 4.20 9.42 -4.05
N VAL A 355 3.64 9.25 -2.85
CA VAL A 355 2.24 8.86 -2.63
C VAL A 355 1.28 9.90 -3.18
N GLU A 356 1.51 11.18 -2.90
CA GLU A 356 0.71 12.29 -3.43
C GLU A 356 0.81 12.39 -4.95
N GLY A 357 2.02 12.21 -5.51
CA GLY A 357 2.25 12.16 -6.95
C GLY A 357 1.50 11.03 -7.64
N ALA A 358 1.50 9.83 -7.04
CA ALA A 358 0.72 8.68 -7.52
C ALA A 358 -0.79 8.97 -7.48
N THR A 359 -1.29 9.56 -6.38
CA THR A 359 -2.70 9.93 -6.24
C THR A 359 -3.13 10.96 -7.30
N LEU A 360 -2.28 11.95 -7.59
CA LEU A 360 -2.53 12.94 -8.63
C LEU A 360 -2.55 12.31 -10.03
N ALA A 361 -1.62 11.41 -10.34
CA ALA A 361 -1.59 10.69 -11.62
C ALA A 361 -2.84 9.80 -11.79
N LEU A 362 -3.28 9.13 -10.74
CA LEU A 362 -4.52 8.35 -10.72
C LEU A 362 -5.76 9.23 -10.90
N ALA A 363 -5.76 10.48 -10.40
CA ALA A 363 -6.84 11.44 -10.67
C ALA A 363 -6.92 11.84 -12.16
N HIS A 364 -5.78 11.96 -12.85
CA HIS A 364 -5.76 12.13 -14.31
C HIS A 364 -6.33 10.90 -15.03
N LEU A 365 -5.99 9.70 -14.57
CA LEU A 365 -6.53 8.46 -15.11
C LEU A 365 -8.05 8.37 -14.89
N ALA A 366 -8.55 8.74 -13.70
CA ALA A 366 -9.98 8.82 -13.39
C ALA A 366 -10.73 9.75 -14.35
N ARG A 367 -10.17 10.95 -14.62
CA ARG A 367 -10.75 11.89 -15.59
C ARG A 367 -10.81 11.28 -16.98
N ASN A 368 -9.76 10.57 -17.38
CA ASN A 368 -9.71 9.90 -18.68
C ASN A 368 -10.77 8.81 -18.79
N ALA A 369 -10.95 7.96 -17.76
CA ALA A 369 -11.98 6.93 -17.69
C ALA A 369 -13.40 7.53 -17.71
N MET A 370 -13.67 8.54 -16.87
CA MET A 370 -14.96 9.26 -16.87
C MET A 370 -15.31 9.78 -18.28
N ASN A 371 -14.34 10.41 -18.95
CA ASN A 371 -14.58 10.95 -20.30
C ASN A 371 -14.85 9.85 -21.33
N ARG A 372 -14.25 8.66 -21.22
CA ARG A 372 -14.59 7.51 -22.07
C ARG A 372 -16.00 7.00 -21.78
N CYS A 373 -16.42 6.92 -20.52
CA CYS A 373 -17.80 6.58 -20.17
C CYS A 373 -18.79 7.55 -20.83
N ILE A 374 -18.55 8.87 -20.72
CA ILE A 374 -19.39 9.91 -21.35
C ILE A 374 -19.43 9.75 -22.87
N LEU A 375 -18.26 9.53 -23.49
CA LEU A 375 -18.14 9.36 -24.95
C LEU A 375 -18.97 8.17 -25.46
N ILE A 376 -18.84 7.03 -24.79
CA ILE A 376 -19.51 5.77 -25.21
C ILE A 376 -21.02 5.88 -24.99
N VAL A 377 -21.46 6.39 -23.85
CA VAL A 377 -22.90 6.53 -23.55
C VAL A 377 -23.57 7.58 -24.43
N ASN A 378 -22.89 8.69 -24.75
CA ASN A 378 -23.38 9.64 -25.76
C ASN A 378 -23.45 9.05 -27.17
N GLY A 379 -22.61 8.11 -27.49
CA GLY A 379 -22.63 7.22 -28.65
C GLY A 379 -22.34 7.87 -30.00
N ARG A 380 -22.80 9.07 -30.27
CA ARG A 380 -22.83 9.71 -31.61
C ARG A 380 -21.44 9.76 -32.27
N LEU A 381 -20.40 10.12 -31.52
CA LEU A 381 -19.04 10.25 -32.06
C LEU A 381 -18.37 8.89 -32.34
N VAL A 382 -18.87 7.82 -31.75
CA VAL A 382 -18.29 6.48 -31.87
C VAL A 382 -19.23 5.49 -32.60
N GLY A 383 -20.31 6.00 -33.20
CA GLY A 383 -21.23 5.20 -34.02
C GLY A 383 -22.13 4.26 -33.19
N LEU A 384 -22.28 4.53 -31.90
CA LEU A 384 -23.16 3.80 -31.01
C LEU A 384 -24.50 4.54 -30.79
N PRO A 385 -25.59 3.83 -30.45
CA PRO A 385 -26.84 4.47 -30.06
C PRO A 385 -26.67 5.32 -28.80
N VAL A 386 -27.38 6.46 -28.72
CA VAL A 386 -27.40 7.30 -27.53
C VAL A 386 -27.90 6.49 -26.33
N ASN A 387 -27.26 6.66 -25.19
CA ASN A 387 -27.48 5.92 -23.95
C ASN A 387 -27.35 4.38 -24.10
N LEU A 388 -26.72 3.89 -25.16
CA LEU A 388 -26.58 2.46 -25.49
C LEU A 388 -27.94 1.74 -25.58
N VAL A 389 -28.95 2.40 -26.13
CA VAL A 389 -30.31 1.91 -26.25
C VAL A 389 -30.67 1.76 -27.73
N ALA A 390 -31.21 0.61 -28.09
CA ALA A 390 -31.67 0.39 -29.46
C ALA A 390 -32.76 1.41 -29.86
N PRO A 391 -32.73 1.94 -31.09
CA PRO A 391 -33.76 2.87 -31.55
C PRO A 391 -35.18 2.30 -31.43
N GLY A 392 -36.16 3.12 -31.05
CA GLY A 392 -37.55 2.74 -30.93
C GLY A 392 -37.95 2.06 -29.63
N THR A 393 -37.06 1.98 -28.63
CA THR A 393 -37.39 1.47 -27.29
C THR A 393 -37.83 2.62 -26.37
N THR A 394 -38.47 2.27 -25.24
CA THR A 394 -38.88 3.24 -24.19
C THR A 394 -37.88 3.32 -23.05
N MET A 395 -36.68 2.72 -23.23
CA MET A 395 -35.63 2.67 -22.21
C MET A 395 -34.90 4.02 -22.07
N THR A 396 -34.48 4.32 -20.85
CA THR A 396 -33.57 5.45 -20.54
C THR A 396 -32.12 5.07 -20.80
N GLY A 397 -31.75 3.81 -20.54
CA GLY A 397 -30.41 3.27 -20.73
C GLY A 397 -29.36 3.83 -19.76
N PHE A 398 -28.13 3.93 -20.23
CA PHE A 398 -26.98 4.29 -19.40
C PHE A 398 -26.77 5.81 -19.16
N GLY A 399 -27.61 6.69 -19.71
CA GLY A 399 -27.48 8.14 -19.51
C GLY A 399 -27.41 8.57 -18.03
N PRO A 400 -28.29 8.09 -17.14
CA PRO A 400 -28.30 8.43 -15.73
C PRO A 400 -27.02 8.11 -14.96
N VAL A 401 -26.32 7.00 -15.29
CA VAL A 401 -25.12 6.56 -14.56
C VAL A 401 -23.89 7.43 -14.81
N LEU A 402 -23.93 8.33 -15.79
CA LEU A 402 -22.87 9.32 -16.00
C LEU A 402 -22.71 10.29 -14.82
N LYS A 403 -23.77 10.50 -14.02
CA LYS A 403 -23.69 11.26 -12.77
C LYS A 403 -22.79 10.57 -11.76
N LEU A 404 -22.86 9.23 -11.67
CA LEU A 404 -21.96 8.44 -10.82
C LEU A 404 -20.51 8.58 -11.29
N ALA A 405 -20.23 8.47 -12.60
CA ALA A 405 -18.89 8.67 -13.14
C ALA A 405 -18.31 10.04 -12.77
N GLY A 406 -19.14 11.10 -12.87
CA GLY A 406 -18.75 12.47 -12.52
C GLY A 406 -18.46 12.62 -11.02
N GLU A 407 -19.28 12.03 -10.14
CA GLU A 407 -19.06 12.08 -8.69
C GLU A 407 -17.82 11.31 -8.28
N LEU A 408 -17.61 10.09 -8.79
CA LEU A 408 -16.43 9.29 -8.49
C LEU A 408 -15.13 10.02 -8.90
N PHE A 409 -15.09 10.62 -10.08
CA PHE A 409 -13.98 11.47 -10.48
C PHE A 409 -13.77 12.66 -9.53
N ALA A 410 -14.84 13.35 -9.14
CA ALA A 410 -14.76 14.49 -8.23
C ALA A 410 -14.18 14.11 -6.87
N ARG A 411 -14.54 12.93 -6.32
CA ARG A 411 -13.97 12.35 -5.11
C ARG A 411 -12.47 12.12 -5.25
N VAL A 412 -12.04 11.41 -6.30
CA VAL A 412 -10.62 11.15 -6.55
C VAL A 412 -9.84 12.45 -6.71
N ARG A 413 -10.37 13.40 -7.48
CA ARG A 413 -9.73 14.71 -7.68
C ARG A 413 -9.58 15.48 -6.36
N HIS A 414 -10.57 15.42 -5.47
CA HIS A 414 -10.52 16.10 -4.17
C HIS A 414 -9.44 15.46 -3.26
N LEU A 415 -9.35 14.13 -3.25
CA LEU A 415 -8.37 13.38 -2.48
C LEU A 415 -6.92 13.51 -3.01
N ALA A 416 -6.74 14.00 -4.23
CA ALA A 416 -5.42 14.28 -4.82
C ALA A 416 -4.84 15.66 -4.44
N VAL A 417 -5.48 16.39 -3.51
CA VAL A 417 -4.91 17.63 -2.97
C VAL A 417 -3.82 17.27 -1.97
N PRO A 418 -2.57 17.77 -2.13
CA PRO A 418 -1.48 17.49 -1.22
C PRO A 418 -1.78 17.91 0.22
N VAL A 419 -1.36 17.10 1.18
CA VAL A 419 -1.45 17.38 2.63
C VAL A 419 -0.07 17.60 3.25
N SER A 420 1.00 17.27 2.54
CA SER A 420 2.39 17.41 3.02
C SER A 420 2.83 18.85 3.26
N THR A 421 2.06 19.83 2.81
CA THR A 421 2.36 21.26 2.99
C THR A 421 1.52 21.92 4.09
N GLU A 422 0.76 21.15 4.86
CA GLU A 422 -0.02 21.66 5.98
C GLU A 422 0.92 22.15 7.10
N PRO A 423 0.76 23.38 7.61
CA PRO A 423 1.65 23.92 8.62
C PRO A 423 1.36 23.33 10.00
N LEU A 424 2.43 23.02 10.72
CA LEU A 424 2.34 22.58 12.11
C LEU A 424 3.60 22.96 12.87
N THR A 425 3.44 23.31 14.15
CA THR A 425 4.54 23.47 15.10
C THR A 425 4.09 22.98 16.47
N VAL A 426 4.74 21.96 16.99
CA VAL A 426 4.46 21.37 18.31
C VAL A 426 5.75 21.21 19.12
N ALA A 427 5.67 20.67 20.33
CA ALA A 427 6.80 20.41 21.22
C ALA A 427 7.68 21.66 21.46
N ASP A 428 7.04 22.83 21.69
CA ASP A 428 7.69 24.12 21.92
C ASP A 428 8.68 24.52 20.79
N GLY A 429 8.27 24.23 19.53
CA GLY A 429 9.06 24.52 18.33
C GLY A 429 10.14 23.49 17.98
N MET A 430 10.20 22.38 18.71
CA MET A 430 11.14 21.30 18.39
C MET A 430 10.68 20.43 17.22
N GLU A 431 9.38 20.39 16.97
CA GLU A 431 8.73 19.67 15.86
C GLU A 431 7.99 20.67 14.97
N ASP A 432 8.72 21.28 14.04
CA ASP A 432 8.26 22.31 13.11
C ASP A 432 8.25 21.83 11.64
N GLU A 433 8.49 20.53 11.42
CA GLU A 433 8.36 19.85 10.14
C GLU A 433 7.52 18.58 10.29
N ALA A 434 6.59 18.37 9.35
CA ALA A 434 5.71 17.21 9.31
C ALA A 434 5.36 16.87 7.86
N THR A 435 5.09 15.60 7.56
CA THR A 435 4.72 15.16 6.22
C THR A 435 3.27 14.74 6.10
N PHE A 436 2.61 14.43 7.21
CA PHE A 436 1.27 13.84 7.25
C PHE A 436 1.14 12.57 6.39
N LEU A 437 2.21 11.75 6.29
CA LEU A 437 2.23 10.53 5.49
C LEU A 437 1.00 9.63 5.72
N PRO A 438 0.58 9.30 6.97
CA PRO A 438 -0.60 8.47 7.16
C PRO A 438 -1.89 9.07 6.57
N LEU A 439 -2.04 10.40 6.60
CA LEU A 439 -3.17 11.10 5.98
C LEU A 439 -3.09 11.06 4.45
N ALA A 440 -1.90 11.26 3.87
CA ALA A 440 -1.70 11.13 2.42
C ALA A 440 -2.05 9.71 1.92
N VAL A 441 -1.69 8.68 2.70
CA VAL A 441 -2.02 7.28 2.39
C VAL A 441 -3.52 6.99 2.57
N ASP A 442 -4.20 7.57 3.57
CA ASP A 442 -5.66 7.48 3.70
C ASP A 442 -6.34 8.08 2.47
N ASN A 443 -5.89 9.26 2.02
CA ASN A 443 -6.40 9.88 0.80
C ASN A 443 -6.20 8.99 -0.44
N LEU A 444 -5.03 8.38 -0.61
CA LEU A 444 -4.80 7.39 -1.68
C LEU A 444 -5.76 6.21 -1.56
N SER A 445 -5.90 5.62 -0.37
CA SER A 445 -6.76 4.45 -0.14
C SER A 445 -8.22 4.73 -0.49
N ARG A 446 -8.75 5.87 -0.06
CA ARG A 446 -10.11 6.33 -0.39
C ARG A 446 -10.28 6.68 -1.87
N ALA A 447 -9.22 7.18 -2.52
CA ALA A 447 -9.23 7.40 -3.95
C ALA A 447 -9.30 6.07 -4.72
N LEU A 448 -8.60 5.03 -4.25
CA LEU A 448 -8.66 3.69 -4.83
C LEU A 448 -10.07 3.08 -4.72
N ASP A 449 -10.78 3.28 -3.60
CA ASP A 449 -12.18 2.83 -3.47
C ASP A 449 -13.09 3.45 -4.56
N ALA A 450 -12.91 4.74 -4.83
CA ALA A 450 -13.66 5.42 -5.89
C ALA A 450 -13.23 4.97 -7.29
N LEU A 451 -11.95 4.66 -7.48
CA LEU A 451 -11.39 4.18 -8.75
C LEU A 451 -11.85 2.77 -9.09
N ASP A 452 -11.96 1.87 -8.11
CA ASP A 452 -12.48 0.52 -8.31
C ASP A 452 -13.95 0.55 -8.78
N LEU A 453 -14.78 1.43 -8.20
CA LEU A 453 -16.14 1.68 -8.67
C LEU A 453 -16.18 2.29 -10.08
N LEU A 454 -15.27 3.21 -10.39
CA LEU A 454 -15.19 3.83 -11.71
C LEU A 454 -14.75 2.81 -12.78
N ALA A 455 -13.81 1.93 -12.46
CA ALA A 455 -13.40 0.82 -13.33
C ALA A 455 -14.56 -0.13 -13.62
N ALA A 456 -15.34 -0.49 -12.59
CA ALA A 456 -16.53 -1.32 -12.74
C ALA A 456 -17.59 -0.68 -13.64
N LEU A 457 -17.83 0.62 -13.45
CA LEU A 457 -18.76 1.38 -14.28
C LEU A 457 -18.29 1.44 -15.75
N GLU A 458 -17.00 1.71 -15.97
CA GLU A 458 -16.41 1.72 -17.32
C GLU A 458 -16.50 0.34 -17.98
N ALA A 459 -16.20 -0.74 -17.24
CA ALA A 459 -16.33 -2.10 -17.72
C ALA A 459 -17.78 -2.46 -18.12
N LEU A 460 -18.75 -2.09 -17.28
CA LEU A 460 -20.17 -2.32 -17.54
C LEU A 460 -20.65 -1.57 -18.79
N ILE A 461 -20.25 -0.30 -18.96
CA ILE A 461 -20.54 0.51 -20.14
C ILE A 461 -19.89 -0.10 -21.39
N ALA A 462 -18.63 -0.54 -21.31
CA ALA A 462 -17.93 -1.18 -22.42
C ALA A 462 -18.63 -2.49 -22.84
N ALA A 463 -19.01 -3.32 -21.87
CA ALA A 463 -19.74 -4.57 -22.15
C ALA A 463 -21.09 -4.30 -22.80
N ALA A 464 -21.85 -3.31 -22.34
CA ALA A 464 -23.12 -2.92 -22.96
C ALA A 464 -22.91 -2.39 -24.39
N ALA A 465 -21.83 -1.66 -24.64
CA ALA A 465 -21.49 -1.16 -25.97
C ALA A 465 -21.16 -2.30 -26.94
N PHE A 466 -20.42 -3.32 -26.52
CA PHE A 466 -20.17 -4.53 -27.32
C PHE A 466 -21.48 -5.25 -27.68
N ASP A 467 -22.38 -5.44 -26.71
CA ASP A 467 -23.65 -6.14 -26.93
C ASP A 467 -24.53 -5.38 -27.92
N VAL A 468 -24.67 -4.06 -27.75
CA VAL A 468 -25.51 -3.23 -28.64
C VAL A 468 -24.94 -3.17 -30.06
N ALA A 469 -23.60 -3.19 -30.19
CA ALA A 469 -22.93 -3.24 -31.48
C ALA A 469 -22.88 -4.65 -32.12
N GLY A 470 -23.30 -5.68 -31.39
CA GLY A 470 -23.22 -7.08 -31.84
C GLY A 470 -21.78 -7.59 -31.96
N LEU A 471 -20.84 -7.00 -31.24
CA LEU A 471 -19.41 -7.33 -31.26
C LEU A 471 -19.09 -8.39 -30.19
N LYS A 472 -18.15 -9.28 -30.52
CA LYS A 472 -17.65 -10.33 -29.63
C LYS A 472 -16.15 -10.12 -29.44
N PRO A 473 -15.73 -9.38 -28.40
CA PRO A 473 -14.30 -9.11 -28.16
C PRO A 473 -13.57 -10.38 -27.70
N ASN A 474 -12.28 -10.46 -28.07
CA ASN A 474 -11.33 -11.46 -27.61
C ASN A 474 -10.22 -10.81 -26.76
N GLY A 475 -9.23 -11.59 -26.36
CA GLY A 475 -8.08 -11.11 -25.59
C GLY A 475 -8.50 -10.37 -24.31
N LEU A 476 -7.79 -9.30 -23.94
CA LEU A 476 -8.06 -8.53 -22.72
C LEU A 476 -9.47 -7.94 -22.68
N ALA A 477 -9.96 -7.39 -23.80
CA ALA A 477 -11.33 -6.86 -23.90
C ALA A 477 -12.37 -7.97 -23.70
N GLY A 478 -12.10 -9.17 -24.20
CA GLY A 478 -12.93 -10.36 -23.99
C GLY A 478 -12.95 -10.81 -22.53
N CYS A 479 -11.81 -10.79 -21.84
CA CYS A 479 -11.73 -11.08 -20.40
C CYS A 479 -12.58 -10.09 -19.59
N VAL A 480 -12.49 -8.78 -19.86
CA VAL A 480 -13.31 -7.77 -19.20
C VAL A 480 -14.80 -7.98 -19.49
N HIS A 481 -15.19 -8.20 -20.76
CA HIS A 481 -16.58 -8.47 -21.13
C HIS A 481 -17.12 -9.71 -20.40
N ALA A 482 -16.36 -10.81 -20.39
CA ALA A 482 -16.76 -12.05 -19.73
C ALA A 482 -16.88 -11.88 -18.20
N ALA A 483 -15.97 -11.11 -17.57
CA ALA A 483 -16.06 -10.79 -16.15
C ALA A 483 -17.36 -10.07 -15.81
N VAL A 484 -17.70 -9.03 -16.58
CA VAL A 484 -18.97 -8.30 -16.41
C VAL A 484 -20.18 -9.21 -16.63
N ARG A 485 -20.18 -10.04 -17.68
CA ARG A 485 -21.34 -10.86 -18.04
C ARG A 485 -21.60 -12.05 -17.11
N ARG A 486 -20.65 -12.39 -16.23
CA ARG A 486 -20.93 -13.30 -15.10
C ARG A 486 -21.78 -12.67 -14.00
N LEU A 487 -21.76 -11.34 -13.86
CA LEU A 487 -22.35 -10.60 -12.74
C LEU A 487 -23.53 -9.70 -13.16
N ALA A 488 -23.58 -9.32 -14.43
CA ALA A 488 -24.60 -8.43 -14.98
C ALA A 488 -25.05 -8.91 -16.37
N GLU A 489 -26.34 -9.14 -16.53
CA GLU A 489 -26.93 -9.52 -17.81
C GLU A 489 -26.91 -8.37 -18.83
N PRO A 490 -26.99 -8.64 -20.15
CA PRO A 490 -27.20 -7.64 -21.18
C PRO A 490 -28.38 -6.71 -20.86
N HIS A 491 -28.26 -5.43 -21.19
CA HIS A 491 -29.25 -4.42 -20.83
C HIS A 491 -30.46 -4.42 -21.79
N GLN A 492 -31.44 -5.28 -21.52
CA GLN A 492 -32.66 -5.40 -22.32
C GLN A 492 -33.82 -4.54 -21.81
N ARG A 493 -33.75 -4.04 -20.57
CA ARG A 493 -34.71 -3.15 -19.95
C ARG A 493 -34.00 -2.34 -18.83
N ASP A 494 -34.54 -1.17 -18.51
CA ASP A 494 -34.06 -0.38 -17.39
C ASP A 494 -34.22 -1.16 -16.08
N ARG A 495 -33.17 -1.20 -15.28
CA ARG A 495 -33.10 -1.86 -13.98
C ARG A 495 -32.15 -1.15 -13.04
N ARG A 496 -32.18 -1.54 -11.80
CA ARG A 496 -31.26 -1.00 -10.78
C ARG A 496 -29.87 -1.58 -10.97
N LEU A 497 -28.89 -0.71 -11.34
CA LEU A 497 -27.51 -1.11 -11.64
C LEU A 497 -26.56 -1.06 -10.44
N SER A 498 -26.98 -0.48 -9.29
CA SER A 498 -26.08 -0.27 -8.14
C SER A 498 -25.40 -1.56 -7.66
N LEU A 499 -26.18 -2.61 -7.43
CA LEU A 499 -25.66 -3.89 -6.94
C LEU A 499 -24.75 -4.59 -7.96
N GLU A 500 -25.05 -4.44 -9.27
CA GLU A 500 -24.19 -4.97 -10.33
C GLU A 500 -22.85 -4.23 -10.37
N ILE A 501 -22.85 -2.91 -10.26
CA ILE A 501 -21.61 -2.10 -10.24
C ILE A 501 -20.76 -2.47 -9.03
N GLU A 502 -21.36 -2.62 -7.84
CA GLU A 502 -20.63 -3.01 -6.63
C GLU A 502 -20.06 -4.44 -6.74
N ALA A 503 -20.82 -5.38 -7.28
CA ALA A 503 -20.36 -6.76 -7.49
C ALA A 503 -19.22 -6.82 -8.52
N ILE A 504 -19.32 -6.07 -9.62
CA ILE A 504 -18.25 -5.96 -10.63
C ILE A 504 -17.02 -5.31 -10.02
N ALA A 505 -17.16 -4.26 -9.19
CA ALA A 505 -16.02 -3.62 -8.52
C ALA A 505 -15.29 -4.60 -7.60
N ALA A 506 -16.03 -5.38 -6.82
CA ALA A 506 -15.46 -6.40 -5.94
C ALA A 506 -14.72 -7.50 -6.72
N ASP A 507 -15.30 -7.99 -7.84
CA ASP A 507 -14.65 -8.99 -8.71
C ASP A 507 -13.38 -8.41 -9.36
N LEU A 508 -13.47 -7.22 -9.95
CA LEU A 508 -12.33 -6.59 -10.64
C LEU A 508 -11.18 -6.20 -9.69
N ALA A 509 -11.47 -5.90 -8.44
CA ALA A 509 -10.47 -5.62 -7.40
C ALA A 509 -9.93 -6.89 -6.73
N SER A 510 -10.47 -8.08 -7.05
CA SER A 510 -9.98 -9.32 -6.47
C SER A 510 -8.58 -9.67 -6.98
N PRO A 511 -7.73 -10.26 -6.13
CA PRO A 511 -6.39 -10.71 -6.51
C PRO A 511 -6.38 -11.60 -7.75
N GLU A 512 -7.29 -12.57 -7.81
CA GLU A 512 -7.41 -13.53 -8.90
C GLU A 512 -7.76 -12.85 -10.23
N ARG A 513 -8.65 -11.85 -10.18
CA ARG A 513 -9.06 -11.11 -11.37
C ARG A 513 -7.96 -10.20 -11.87
N ILE A 514 -7.28 -9.48 -10.97
CA ILE A 514 -6.14 -8.64 -11.33
C ILE A 514 -5.06 -9.49 -12.01
N ALA A 515 -4.72 -10.66 -11.45
CA ALA A 515 -3.74 -11.57 -12.04
C ALA A 515 -4.20 -12.12 -13.41
N GLU A 516 -5.49 -12.45 -13.59
CA GLU A 516 -6.06 -12.88 -14.88
C GLU A 516 -5.93 -11.78 -15.93
N LEU A 517 -6.32 -10.54 -15.62
CA LEU A 517 -6.22 -9.41 -16.53
C LEU A 517 -4.76 -9.10 -16.89
N ALA A 518 -3.84 -9.17 -15.91
CA ALA A 518 -2.42 -8.99 -16.15
C ALA A 518 -1.84 -10.10 -17.05
N LYS A 519 -2.24 -11.35 -16.87
CA LYS A 519 -1.83 -12.46 -17.73
C LYS A 519 -2.36 -12.33 -19.17
N ALA A 520 -3.57 -11.79 -19.33
CA ALA A 520 -4.15 -11.56 -20.66
C ALA A 520 -3.44 -10.48 -21.47
N ALA A 521 -2.83 -9.50 -20.80
CA ALA A 521 -2.01 -8.46 -21.44
C ALA A 521 -0.90 -8.01 -20.47
N PRO A 522 0.23 -8.72 -20.41
CA PRO A 522 1.27 -8.48 -19.41
C PRO A 522 2.00 -7.15 -19.65
N LEU A 523 2.31 -6.47 -18.55
CA LEU A 523 3.24 -5.35 -18.45
C LEU A 523 4.40 -5.83 -17.56
N THR A 524 5.27 -6.66 -18.13
CA THR A 524 6.13 -7.62 -17.43
C THR A 524 6.95 -7.00 -16.29
N ASP A 525 7.65 -5.88 -16.55
CA ASP A 525 8.51 -5.28 -15.54
C ASP A 525 7.70 -4.70 -14.37
N PHE A 526 6.59 -4.02 -14.66
CA PHE A 526 5.67 -3.49 -13.67
C PHE A 526 4.99 -4.61 -12.86
N ASP A 527 4.45 -5.61 -13.55
CA ASP A 527 3.72 -6.72 -12.94
C ASP A 527 4.65 -7.54 -12.02
N ASN A 528 5.91 -7.77 -12.43
CA ASN A 528 6.91 -8.46 -11.61
C ASN A 528 7.35 -7.61 -10.42
N PHE A 529 7.57 -6.30 -10.60
CA PHE A 529 7.98 -5.42 -9.50
C PHE A 529 6.94 -5.42 -8.37
N PHE A 530 5.66 -5.37 -8.71
CA PHE A 530 4.57 -5.41 -7.73
C PHE A 530 4.11 -6.82 -7.36
N ALA A 531 4.76 -7.85 -7.88
CA ALA A 531 4.38 -9.24 -7.68
C ALA A 531 2.89 -9.50 -7.98
N ILE A 532 2.37 -8.91 -9.07
CA ILE A 532 0.95 -9.02 -9.47
C ILE A 532 0.53 -10.48 -9.67
N PHE A 533 1.44 -11.31 -10.21
CA PHE A 533 1.17 -12.72 -10.48
C PHE A 533 1.16 -13.60 -9.22
N ASP A 534 1.70 -13.11 -8.10
CA ASP A 534 1.68 -13.79 -6.80
C ASP A 534 0.37 -13.50 -6.02
N LEU A 535 -0.56 -12.75 -6.62
CA LEU A 535 -1.84 -12.40 -6.01
C LEU A 535 -2.83 -13.57 -5.99
N ALA A 536 -2.72 -14.48 -6.96
CA ALA A 536 -3.66 -15.58 -7.18
C ALA A 536 -3.26 -16.88 -6.49
#